data_51766974ca3728d6c0c43da802943e39
#
_entry.id   51766974ca3728d6c0c43da802943e39
#
_cell.length_a   1.000
_cell.length_b   1.000
_cell.length_c   1.000
_cell.angle_alpha   90.00
_cell.angle_beta   90.00
_cell.angle_gamma   90.00
#
_symmetry.space_group_name_H-M   'P 1'
#
loop_
_entity.id
_entity.type
_entity.pdbx_description
1 polymer ?
#
loop_
_entity_poly.entity_id
_entity_poly.type
_entity_poly.pdbx_seq_one_letter_code
_entity_poly.pdbx_strand_id
1 'polypeptide(L)'
;MNDRPTSMRASASGSTPIERVYFAWDDALSRNDAGGLLALYAEDAVFESPLVPQLLDRESGVLRGHDEIRPLFDKLAARKPPVRQYYRTGYFTDGKRLLWEYPRDTGRGDQMDFVEAMELNEQGLIQRHCVYWGWFGVRVLQRDEYHR
;
A
#
# COMPACT_ATOMS: atom_id res chain seq x y z
N MET A 1 -31.94 -2.58 -12.29
CA MET A 1 -31.75 -1.38 -11.45
C MET A 1 -30.47 -1.57 -10.68
N ASN A 2 -29.40 -0.92 -11.14
CA ASN A 2 -28.09 -0.99 -10.51
C ASN A 2 -27.88 0.29 -9.69
N ASP A 3 -28.17 0.21 -8.40
CA ASP A 3 -27.74 1.25 -7.47
C ASP A 3 -26.27 1.01 -7.11
N ARG A 4 -25.41 1.79 -7.76
CA ARG A 4 -24.03 1.96 -7.28
C ARG A 4 -24.09 2.85 -6.04
N PRO A 5 -23.46 2.48 -4.91
CA PRO A 5 -23.33 3.40 -3.81
C PRO A 5 -22.46 4.59 -4.26
N THR A 6 -23.04 5.75 -4.12
CA THR A 6 -22.41 7.05 -4.38
C THR A 6 -21.17 7.20 -3.54
N SER A 7 -20.03 7.39 -4.19
CA SER A 7 -18.76 7.76 -3.56
C SER A 7 -18.96 9.00 -2.67
N MET A 8 -18.94 8.82 -1.36
CA MET A 8 -18.87 9.92 -0.41
C MET A 8 -17.49 10.58 -0.55
N ARG A 9 -17.44 11.69 -1.27
CA ARG A 9 -16.32 12.64 -1.17
C ARG A 9 -16.40 13.27 0.22
N ALA A 10 -15.57 12.81 1.15
CA ALA A 10 -15.38 13.50 2.42
C ALA A 10 -14.72 14.85 2.14
N SER A 11 -15.37 15.92 2.59
CA SER A 11 -14.81 17.27 2.58
C SER A 11 -13.55 17.32 3.47
N ALA A 12 -12.50 18.00 3.02
CA ALA A 12 -11.16 18.02 3.61
C ALA A 12 -11.04 18.69 4.99
N SER A 13 -12.14 19.10 5.63
CA SER A 13 -12.14 19.67 6.98
C SER A 13 -12.75 18.67 7.96
N GLY A 14 -11.89 17.84 8.60
CA GLY A 14 -12.31 16.93 9.66
C GLY A 14 -11.88 15.47 9.52
N SER A 15 -11.08 15.11 8.50
CA SER A 15 -10.59 13.72 8.36
C SER A 15 -9.57 13.38 9.44
N THR A 16 -9.69 12.21 10.04
CA THR A 16 -8.72 11.69 11.00
C THR A 16 -7.37 11.41 10.32
N PRO A 17 -6.23 11.35 11.04
CA PRO A 17 -4.95 10.92 10.46
C PRO A 17 -5.05 9.56 9.75
N ILE A 18 -5.85 8.65 10.27
CA ILE A 18 -6.12 7.34 9.66
C ILE A 18 -6.78 7.48 8.29
N GLU A 19 -7.88 8.23 8.21
CA GLU A 19 -8.57 8.46 6.94
C GLU A 19 -7.69 9.16 5.91
N ARG A 20 -6.92 10.15 6.35
CA ARG A 20 -5.97 10.84 5.48
C ARG A 20 -4.95 9.88 4.88
N VAL A 21 -4.32 9.04 5.69
CA VAL A 21 -3.35 8.04 5.21
C VAL A 21 -4.03 7.03 4.28
N TYR A 22 -5.19 6.52 4.67
CA TYR A 22 -5.93 5.55 3.87
C TYR A 22 -6.21 6.04 2.44
N PHE A 23 -6.70 7.26 2.29
CA PHE A 23 -7.01 7.81 0.97
C PHE A 23 -5.77 8.31 0.22
N ALA A 24 -4.85 9.00 0.90
CA ALA A 24 -3.66 9.54 0.26
C ALA A 24 -2.69 8.46 -0.22
N TRP A 25 -2.58 7.36 0.52
CA TRP A 25 -1.75 6.22 0.12
C TRP A 25 -2.22 5.59 -1.19
N ASP A 26 -3.50 5.33 -1.30
CA ASP A 26 -4.12 4.79 -2.52
C ASP A 26 -4.00 5.76 -3.71
N ASP A 27 -4.26 7.03 -3.49
CA ASP A 27 -4.14 8.07 -4.50
C ASP A 27 -2.71 8.18 -5.04
N ALA A 28 -1.70 8.25 -4.16
CA ALA A 28 -0.30 8.31 -4.55
C ALA A 28 0.14 7.07 -5.33
N LEU A 29 -0.24 5.88 -4.85
CA LEU A 29 0.09 4.62 -5.51
C LEU A 29 -0.59 4.51 -6.88
N SER A 30 -1.87 4.88 -6.99
CA SER A 30 -2.61 4.84 -8.26
C SER A 30 -2.02 5.73 -9.34
N ARG A 31 -1.43 6.86 -8.94
CA ARG A 31 -0.76 7.82 -9.83
C ARG A 31 0.73 7.53 -10.08
N ASN A 32 1.27 6.48 -9.49
CA ASN A 32 2.72 6.19 -9.51
C ASN A 32 3.56 7.34 -8.93
N ASP A 33 3.05 8.02 -7.90
CA ASP A 33 3.70 9.11 -7.20
C ASP A 33 4.55 8.60 -6.03
N ALA A 34 5.78 8.19 -6.32
CA ALA A 34 6.70 7.66 -5.31
C ALA A 34 7.04 8.69 -4.22
N GLY A 35 7.15 9.96 -4.58
CA GLY A 35 7.43 11.05 -3.64
C GLY A 35 6.25 11.30 -2.71
N GLY A 36 5.04 11.39 -3.26
CA GLY A 36 3.81 11.53 -2.48
C GLY A 36 3.56 10.34 -1.56
N LEU A 37 3.88 9.13 -2.02
CA LEU A 37 3.80 7.92 -1.19
C LEU A 37 4.79 7.99 -0.01
N LEU A 38 6.05 8.30 -0.28
CA LEU A 38 7.09 8.39 0.76
C LEU A 38 6.81 9.49 1.79
N ALA A 39 6.19 10.58 1.38
CA ALA A 39 5.83 11.68 2.28
C ALA A 39 4.79 11.30 3.35
N LEU A 40 4.11 10.17 3.21
CA LEU A 40 3.20 9.63 4.22
C LEU A 40 3.92 8.91 5.36
N TYR A 41 5.23 8.62 5.20
CA TYR A 41 6.04 7.86 6.15
C TYR A 41 6.89 8.78 7.02
N ALA A 42 7.11 8.37 8.27
CA ALA A 42 8.11 8.99 9.12
C ALA A 42 9.52 8.78 8.55
N GLU A 43 10.45 9.69 8.81
CA GLU A 43 11.82 9.61 8.29
C GLU A 43 12.53 8.30 8.69
N ASP A 44 12.24 7.79 9.89
CA ASP A 44 12.77 6.57 10.47
C ASP A 44 11.81 5.38 10.39
N ALA A 45 10.81 5.46 9.53
CA ALA A 45 9.79 4.42 9.38
C ALA A 45 10.39 3.04 9.06
N VAL A 46 9.69 1.99 9.47
CA VAL A 46 10.05 0.61 9.13
C VAL A 46 9.00 0.05 8.19
N PHE A 47 9.46 -0.43 7.05
CA PHE A 47 8.64 -1.10 6.04
C PHE A 47 9.06 -2.57 5.92
N GLU A 48 8.09 -3.47 5.88
CA GLU A 48 8.32 -4.91 5.76
C GLU A 48 7.39 -5.52 4.71
N SER A 49 7.97 -6.22 3.73
CA SER A 49 7.21 -6.91 2.69
C SER A 49 8.03 -8.01 2.03
N PRO A 50 7.41 -9.16 1.67
CA PRO A 50 8.05 -10.17 0.81
C PRO A 50 8.48 -9.63 -0.55
N LEU A 51 7.93 -8.49 -0.97
CA LEU A 51 8.26 -7.84 -2.24
C LEU A 51 9.66 -7.19 -2.23
N VAL A 52 10.17 -6.84 -1.05
CA VAL A 52 11.47 -6.14 -0.93
C VAL A 52 12.61 -6.97 -1.49
N PRO A 53 12.82 -8.25 -1.10
CA PRO A 53 13.86 -9.09 -1.70
C PRO A 53 13.69 -9.23 -3.22
N GLN A 54 12.46 -9.36 -3.66
CA GLN A 54 12.13 -9.55 -5.07
C GLN A 54 12.51 -8.36 -5.96
N LEU A 55 12.27 -7.13 -5.50
CA LEU A 55 12.51 -5.92 -6.29
C LEU A 55 13.87 -5.30 -6.06
N LEU A 56 14.44 -5.44 -4.87
CA LEU A 56 15.70 -4.75 -4.50
C LEU A 56 16.92 -5.67 -4.44
N ASP A 57 16.75 -6.96 -4.75
CA ASP A 57 17.82 -7.96 -4.67
C ASP A 57 18.53 -7.95 -3.28
N ARG A 58 17.70 -8.01 -2.23
CA ARG A 58 18.16 -8.02 -0.83
C ARG A 58 17.74 -9.33 -0.16
N GLU A 59 18.50 -9.78 0.83
CA GLU A 59 18.13 -10.95 1.63
C GLU A 59 16.99 -10.65 2.60
N SER A 60 16.93 -9.42 3.12
CA SER A 60 15.93 -8.99 4.09
C SER A 60 14.72 -8.35 3.41
N GLY A 61 13.52 -8.70 3.89
CA GLY A 61 12.26 -8.03 3.54
C GLY A 61 11.99 -6.74 4.29
N VAL A 62 12.94 -6.25 5.12
CA VAL A 62 12.78 -5.08 5.98
C VAL A 62 13.62 -3.92 5.48
N LEU A 63 13.00 -2.74 5.38
CA LEU A 63 13.62 -1.46 5.03
C LEU A 63 13.44 -0.48 6.19
N ARG A 64 14.48 0.34 6.45
CA ARG A 64 14.49 1.32 7.55
C ARG A 64 14.80 2.71 7.04
N GLY A 65 13.90 3.64 7.33
CA GLY A 65 14.03 5.04 6.95
C GLY A 65 13.80 5.31 5.47
N HIS A 66 13.66 6.58 5.15
CA HIS A 66 13.36 7.04 3.79
C HIS A 66 14.39 6.59 2.76
N ASP A 67 15.69 6.57 3.12
CA ASP A 67 16.75 6.22 2.18
C ASP A 67 16.66 4.77 1.70
N GLU A 68 16.24 3.84 2.56
CA GLU A 68 16.04 2.45 2.17
C GLU A 68 14.68 2.20 1.52
N ILE A 69 13.64 2.94 1.91
CA ILE A 69 12.27 2.78 1.39
C ILE A 69 12.12 3.39 -0.01
N ARG A 70 12.75 4.55 -0.27
CA ARG A 70 12.65 5.28 -1.55
C ARG A 70 12.92 4.40 -2.78
N PRO A 71 14.00 3.60 -2.84
CA PRO A 71 14.27 2.75 -4.01
C PRO A 71 13.15 1.77 -4.33
N LEU A 72 12.46 1.24 -3.30
CA LEU A 72 11.31 0.37 -3.50
C LEU A 72 10.15 1.12 -4.18
N PHE A 73 9.81 2.31 -3.67
CA PHE A 73 8.71 3.10 -4.22
C PHE A 73 9.01 3.61 -5.63
N ASP A 74 10.26 3.98 -5.90
CA ASP A 74 10.71 4.35 -7.25
C ASP A 74 10.54 3.18 -8.23
N LYS A 75 10.92 1.96 -7.84
CA LYS A 75 10.71 0.76 -8.66
C LYS A 75 9.24 0.45 -8.86
N LEU A 76 8.41 0.55 -7.82
CA LEU A 76 6.97 0.35 -7.94
C LEU A 76 6.34 1.37 -8.89
N ALA A 77 6.71 2.64 -8.79
CA ALA A 77 6.23 3.70 -9.68
C ALA A 77 6.70 3.51 -11.14
N ALA A 78 7.92 3.03 -11.35
CA ALA A 78 8.48 2.80 -12.68
C ALA A 78 7.82 1.64 -13.43
N ARG A 79 7.17 0.71 -12.74
CA ARG A 79 6.51 -0.46 -13.36
C ARG A 79 5.27 -0.12 -14.19
N LYS A 80 4.75 1.05 -14.08
CA LYS A 80 3.69 1.66 -14.90
C LYS A 80 2.70 0.70 -15.58
N PRO A 81 1.71 0.14 -14.91
CA PRO A 81 0.42 0.13 -15.55
C PRO A 81 -0.08 1.60 -15.56
N PRO A 82 -0.61 2.10 -16.68
CA PRO A 82 -1.03 3.50 -16.80
C PRO A 82 -2.14 3.88 -15.82
N VAL A 83 -2.88 2.90 -15.32
CA VAL A 83 -3.89 3.07 -14.25
C VAL A 83 -3.82 1.86 -13.34
N ARG A 84 -3.50 2.07 -12.07
CA ARG A 84 -3.64 1.04 -11.04
C ARG A 84 -5.03 1.12 -10.44
N GLN A 85 -5.71 -0.02 -10.40
CA GLN A 85 -7.01 -0.14 -9.74
C GLN A 85 -6.83 -1.03 -8.52
N TYR A 86 -7.03 -0.44 -7.33
CA TYR A 86 -6.96 -1.16 -6.07
C TYR A 86 -8.36 -1.29 -5.49
N TYR A 87 -8.80 -2.52 -5.36
CA TYR A 87 -10.14 -2.82 -4.86
C TYR A 87 -10.04 -3.02 -3.35
N ARG A 88 -10.46 -2.02 -2.61
CA ARG A 88 -10.54 -2.06 -1.15
C ARG A 88 -12.00 -1.95 -0.73
N THR A 89 -12.40 -2.73 0.26
CA THR A 89 -13.77 -2.74 0.77
C THR A 89 -13.96 -1.91 2.04
N GLY A 90 -12.89 -1.32 2.56
CA GLY A 90 -12.87 -0.55 3.78
C GLY A 90 -11.59 -0.80 4.57
N TYR A 91 -11.57 -0.40 5.84
CA TYR A 91 -10.45 -0.58 6.72
C TYR A 91 -10.88 -0.86 8.15
N PHE A 92 -9.96 -1.42 8.93
CA PHE A 92 -10.09 -1.61 10.38
C PHE A 92 -9.11 -0.70 11.10
N THR A 93 -9.53 -0.10 12.21
CA THR A 93 -8.67 0.77 13.00
C THR A 93 -9.05 0.79 14.49
N ASP A 94 -8.05 1.01 15.33
CA ASP A 94 -8.21 1.38 16.74
C ASP A 94 -7.86 2.86 17.00
N GLY A 95 -7.73 3.64 15.93
CA GLY A 95 -7.34 5.07 15.97
C GLY A 95 -5.83 5.30 15.80
N LYS A 96 -4.99 4.28 15.99
CA LYS A 96 -3.53 4.33 15.83
C LYS A 96 -3.04 3.38 14.74
N ARG A 97 -3.64 2.21 14.65
CA ARG A 97 -3.35 1.22 13.61
C ARG A 97 -4.41 1.26 12.53
N LEU A 98 -3.96 1.01 11.30
CA LEU A 98 -4.77 1.01 10.09
C LEU A 98 -4.50 -0.28 9.34
N LEU A 99 -5.53 -1.08 9.09
CA LEU A 99 -5.43 -2.32 8.33
C LEU A 99 -6.52 -2.33 7.25
N TRP A 100 -6.15 -2.78 6.05
CA TRP A 100 -7.12 -3.15 5.03
C TRP A 100 -6.62 -4.34 4.23
N GLU A 101 -7.56 -5.05 3.65
CA GLU A 101 -7.27 -6.17 2.76
C GLU A 101 -7.71 -5.88 1.34
N TYR A 102 -7.06 -6.50 0.40
CA TYR A 102 -7.46 -6.50 -0.99
C TYR A 102 -8.21 -7.80 -1.29
N PRO A 103 -9.38 -7.73 -1.94
CA PRO A 103 -10.12 -8.92 -2.33
C PRO A 103 -9.33 -9.72 -3.36
N ARG A 104 -9.34 -11.04 -3.20
CA ARG A 104 -8.64 -11.98 -4.08
C ARG A 104 -9.16 -11.98 -5.50
N ASP A 105 -10.46 -11.89 -5.66
CA ASP A 105 -11.13 -11.94 -6.96
C ASP A 105 -11.55 -10.55 -7.41
N THR A 106 -10.87 -10.04 -8.41
CA THR A 106 -11.16 -8.76 -9.06
C THR A 106 -11.92 -8.94 -10.37
N GLY A 107 -12.22 -10.18 -10.77
CA GLY A 107 -12.76 -10.49 -12.09
C GLY A 107 -11.75 -10.34 -13.23
N ARG A 108 -10.55 -9.82 -12.96
CA ARG A 108 -9.45 -9.68 -13.93
C ARG A 108 -8.23 -10.51 -13.59
N GLY A 109 -8.13 -11.02 -12.36
CA GLY A 109 -7.03 -11.87 -11.90
C GLY A 109 -5.70 -11.14 -11.66
N ASP A 110 -5.70 -9.81 -11.62
CA ASP A 110 -4.51 -8.98 -11.52
C ASP A 110 -4.27 -8.40 -10.13
N GLN A 111 -5.12 -8.67 -9.16
CA GLN A 111 -4.96 -8.26 -7.78
C GLN A 111 -4.62 -9.43 -6.87
N MET A 112 -3.59 -9.25 -6.07
CA MET A 112 -3.14 -10.23 -5.10
C MET A 112 -3.86 -10.08 -3.76
N ASP A 113 -4.04 -11.21 -3.05
CA ASP A 113 -4.59 -11.21 -1.71
C ASP A 113 -3.50 -10.87 -0.69
N PHE A 114 -3.52 -9.66 -0.20
CA PHE A 114 -2.64 -9.23 0.88
C PHE A 114 -3.30 -8.20 1.79
N VAL A 115 -2.72 -8.04 2.95
CA VAL A 115 -3.14 -7.07 3.97
C VAL A 115 -2.04 -6.03 4.14
N GLU A 116 -2.43 -4.77 4.04
CA GLU A 116 -1.61 -3.64 4.45
C GLU A 116 -1.89 -3.37 5.93
N ALA A 117 -0.86 -3.41 6.76
CA ALA A 117 -0.97 -3.15 8.19
C ALA A 117 0.00 -2.01 8.56
N MET A 118 -0.56 -0.88 8.97
CA MET A 118 0.19 0.33 9.27
C MET A 118 -0.01 0.74 10.73
N GLU A 119 1.02 1.33 11.32
CA GLU A 119 0.97 1.99 12.61
C GLU A 119 1.41 3.43 12.42
N LEU A 120 0.57 4.38 12.87
CA LEU A 120 0.84 5.80 12.75
C LEU A 120 1.46 6.34 14.06
N ASN A 121 2.40 7.27 13.90
CA ASN A 121 2.97 8.01 15.02
C ASN A 121 2.06 9.20 15.44
N GLU A 122 2.49 9.94 16.47
CA GLU A 122 1.74 11.07 17.00
C GLU A 122 1.56 12.21 15.98
N GLN A 123 2.44 12.31 14.97
CA GLN A 123 2.33 13.27 13.87
C GLN A 123 1.39 12.78 12.76
N GLY A 124 0.82 11.59 12.90
CA GLY A 124 -0.07 10.99 11.91
C GLY A 124 0.66 10.51 10.65
N LEU A 125 1.96 10.21 10.76
CA LEU A 125 2.77 9.59 9.72
C LEU A 125 2.88 8.10 9.96
N ILE A 126 3.06 7.33 8.90
CA ILE A 126 3.29 5.88 8.98
C ILE A 126 4.67 5.64 9.61
N GLN A 127 4.67 5.08 10.81
CA GLN A 127 5.89 4.69 11.52
C GLN A 127 6.30 3.26 11.23
N ARG A 128 5.33 2.38 11.06
CA ARG A 128 5.56 1.00 10.69
C ARG A 128 4.52 0.57 9.66
N HIS A 129 4.98 -0.16 8.66
CA HIS A 129 4.14 -0.76 7.64
C HIS A 129 4.59 -2.19 7.39
N CYS A 130 3.70 -3.15 7.55
CA CYS A 130 3.94 -4.55 7.25
C CYS A 130 2.91 -5.03 6.23
N VAL A 131 3.37 -5.68 5.18
CA VAL A 131 2.52 -6.26 4.14
C VAL A 131 2.47 -7.76 4.32
N TYR A 132 1.31 -8.30 4.63
CA TYR A 132 1.06 -9.74 4.76
C TYR A 132 0.48 -10.29 3.46
N TRP A 133 1.11 -11.31 2.93
CA TRP A 133 0.70 -11.92 1.68
C TRP A 133 -0.04 -13.22 1.92
N GLY A 134 -1.17 -13.40 1.26
CA GLY A 134 -1.87 -14.67 1.17
C GLY A 134 -1.23 -15.62 0.17
N TRP A 135 -1.74 -16.83 0.08
CA TRP A 135 -1.18 -17.86 -0.79
C TRP A 135 -1.10 -17.46 -2.25
N PHE A 136 -2.10 -16.74 -2.76
CA PHE A 136 -2.10 -16.27 -4.15
C PHE A 136 -0.93 -15.31 -4.42
N GLY A 137 -0.66 -14.37 -3.52
CA GLY A 137 0.48 -13.47 -3.63
C GLY A 137 1.83 -14.19 -3.58
N VAL A 138 1.96 -15.20 -2.70
CA VAL A 138 3.16 -16.06 -2.65
C VAL A 138 3.39 -16.77 -3.98
N ARG A 139 2.34 -17.27 -4.63
CA ARG A 139 2.47 -17.90 -5.95
C ARG A 139 2.98 -16.94 -7.03
N VAL A 140 2.57 -15.69 -6.98
CA VAL A 140 3.06 -14.65 -7.92
C VAL A 140 4.56 -14.44 -7.75
N LEU A 141 5.06 -14.40 -6.52
CA LEU A 141 6.50 -14.33 -6.23
C LEU A 141 7.25 -15.57 -6.74
N GLN A 142 6.72 -16.77 -6.45
CA GLN A 142 7.34 -18.02 -6.88
C GLN A 142 7.46 -18.15 -8.40
N ARG A 143 6.56 -17.55 -9.15
CA ARG A 143 6.54 -17.57 -10.63
C ARG A 143 7.27 -16.39 -11.26
N ASP A 144 7.84 -15.53 -10.45
CA ASP A 144 8.52 -14.30 -10.90
C ASP A 144 7.61 -13.39 -11.77
N GLU A 145 6.32 -13.43 -11.54
CA GLU A 145 5.35 -12.66 -12.33
C GLU A 145 5.44 -11.14 -12.05
N TYR A 146 6.14 -10.76 -10.99
CA TYR A 146 6.33 -9.35 -10.63
C TYR A 146 7.33 -8.61 -11.52
N HIS A 147 8.21 -9.33 -12.20
CA HIS A 147 9.19 -8.76 -13.14
C HIS A 147 8.71 -8.69 -14.59
N ARG A 148 7.53 -9.22 -14.88
CA ARG A 148 6.99 -9.29 -16.25
C ARG A 148 6.09 -8.08 -16.58
#